data_8f0799fc9aea4a139e5db2b616b8983f
#
_entry.id   8f0799fc9aea4a139e5db2b616b8983f
#
_cell.length_a   1.000
_cell.length_b   1.000
_cell.length_c   1.000
_cell.angle_alpha   90.00
_cell.angle_beta   90.00
_cell.angle_gamma   90.00
#
_symmetry.space_group_name_H-M   'P 1'
#
loop_
_entity.id
_entity.type
_entity.pdbx_description
1 polymer ?
#
loop_
_entity_poly.entity_id
_entity_poly.type
_entity_poly.pdbx_seq_one_letter_code
_entity_poly.pdbx_strand_id
1 'polypeptide(L)'
;MKEWLSLIESKSGERGIFNRAAAIKKAVDSGRRDPTKIIGTNPCAEITLRSAGLCNLSEVVIRAGDTLEALKEKVRIATIIGTYQSMLTDYRYVRAIWKQNQEEERLLGVSLTGIMDHEVLSQTSEEASNWLKEMKAYAIEVNKEWADRLGINQSVAITTVKPSGTVSQLVDSASGIHPRYSK
;
A
#
# COMPACT_ATOMS: atom_id res chain seq x y z
N MET A 1 17.04 -10.59 -23.81
CA MET A 1 16.17 -11.38 -24.71
C MET A 1 15.72 -12.70 -24.08
N LYS A 2 16.61 -13.57 -23.57
CA LYS A 2 16.25 -14.89 -22.99
C LYS A 2 15.26 -14.79 -21.81
N GLU A 3 15.48 -13.89 -20.86
CA GLU A 3 14.56 -13.70 -19.72
C GLU A 3 13.17 -13.22 -20.17
N TRP A 4 13.09 -12.39 -21.19
CA TRP A 4 11.82 -11.94 -21.73
C TRP A 4 11.02 -13.11 -22.34
N LEU A 5 11.67 -13.96 -23.12
CA LEU A 5 11.03 -15.16 -23.66
C LEU A 5 10.59 -16.13 -22.54
N SER A 6 11.45 -16.33 -21.55
CA SER A 6 11.13 -17.15 -20.37
C SER A 6 9.90 -16.65 -19.59
N LEU A 7 9.72 -15.33 -19.48
CA LEU A 7 8.51 -14.75 -18.87
C LEU A 7 7.24 -15.11 -19.66
N ILE A 8 7.31 -15.01 -20.98
CA ILE A 8 6.17 -15.34 -21.87
C ILE A 8 5.87 -16.83 -21.82
N GLU A 9 6.90 -17.68 -21.89
CA GLU A 9 6.76 -19.13 -21.95
C GLU A 9 6.27 -19.74 -20.63
N SER A 10 6.66 -19.15 -19.49
CA SER A 10 6.30 -19.66 -18.16
C SER A 10 4.80 -19.62 -17.89
N LYS A 11 4.05 -18.71 -18.54
CA LYS A 11 2.62 -18.46 -18.30
C LYS A 11 2.29 -18.27 -16.80
N SER A 12 3.28 -17.85 -16.01
CA SER A 12 3.21 -17.66 -14.57
C SER A 12 3.25 -16.17 -14.24
N GLY A 13 2.61 -15.76 -13.14
CA GLY A 13 2.70 -14.42 -12.59
C GLY A 13 3.99 -14.14 -11.80
N GLU A 14 4.84 -15.15 -11.60
CA GLU A 14 6.14 -14.99 -10.97
C GLU A 14 7.14 -14.36 -11.95
N ARG A 15 8.10 -13.61 -11.43
CA ARG A 15 9.04 -12.81 -12.23
C ARG A 15 8.32 -11.82 -13.13
N GLY A 16 7.61 -10.87 -12.53
CA GLY A 16 6.91 -9.82 -13.25
C GLY A 16 7.86 -8.76 -13.86
N ILE A 17 7.27 -7.83 -14.60
CA ILE A 17 7.99 -6.70 -15.19
C ILE A 17 7.80 -5.47 -14.29
N PHE A 18 8.88 -4.89 -13.82
CA PHE A 18 8.86 -3.63 -13.08
C PHE A 18 9.16 -2.45 -14.01
N ASN A 19 8.18 -1.58 -14.19
CA ASN A 19 8.36 -0.32 -14.93
C ASN A 19 8.87 0.77 -13.98
N ARG A 20 10.20 0.91 -13.90
CA ARG A 20 10.84 1.93 -13.04
C ARG A 20 10.47 3.35 -13.45
N ALA A 21 10.35 3.64 -14.74
CA ALA A 21 9.98 4.98 -15.21
C ALA A 21 8.57 5.38 -14.73
N ALA A 22 7.61 4.46 -14.78
CA ALA A 22 6.27 4.70 -14.25
C ALA A 22 6.27 4.91 -12.73
N ALA A 23 7.06 4.12 -11.99
CA ALA A 23 7.20 4.27 -10.53
C ALA A 23 7.83 5.63 -10.16
N ILE A 24 8.88 6.04 -10.87
CA ILE A 24 9.52 7.35 -10.73
C ILE A 24 8.52 8.47 -11.00
N LYS A 25 7.80 8.40 -12.14
CA LYS A 25 6.77 9.37 -12.49
C LYS A 25 5.73 9.50 -11.35
N LYS A 26 5.26 8.38 -10.80
CA LYS A 26 4.29 8.38 -9.69
C LYS A 26 4.84 9.06 -8.44
N ALA A 27 6.11 8.89 -8.13
CA ALA A 27 6.76 9.56 -7.01
C ALA A 27 6.86 11.08 -7.24
N VAL A 28 7.25 11.50 -8.45
CA VAL A 28 7.26 12.92 -8.87
C VAL A 28 5.86 13.52 -8.74
N ASP A 29 4.84 12.89 -9.30
CA ASP A 29 3.45 13.36 -9.27
C ASP A 29 2.91 13.49 -7.82
N SER A 30 3.39 12.66 -6.90
CA SER A 30 3.00 12.73 -5.49
C SER A 30 3.66 13.91 -4.73
N GLY A 31 4.82 14.35 -5.18
CA GLY A 31 5.62 15.42 -4.54
C GLY A 31 6.13 15.12 -3.13
N ARG A 32 5.97 13.87 -2.64
CA ARG A 32 6.30 13.52 -1.25
C ARG A 32 7.49 12.59 -1.09
N ARG A 33 7.93 11.95 -2.18
CA ARG A 33 9.01 10.96 -2.16
C ARG A 33 10.10 11.30 -3.16
N ASP A 34 11.36 11.14 -2.77
CA ASP A 34 12.50 11.26 -3.68
C ASP A 34 12.45 10.16 -4.74
N PRO A 35 12.20 10.49 -6.01
CA PRO A 35 12.06 9.51 -7.09
C PRO A 35 13.37 8.77 -7.41
N THR A 36 14.53 9.36 -7.11
CA THR A 36 15.85 8.77 -7.41
C THR A 36 16.16 7.56 -6.55
N LYS A 37 15.49 7.44 -5.40
CA LYS A 37 15.68 6.34 -4.45
C LYS A 37 14.90 5.07 -4.82
N ILE A 38 13.97 5.12 -5.76
CA ILE A 38 13.17 3.97 -6.18
C ILE A 38 13.97 3.04 -7.07
N ILE A 39 14.16 1.79 -6.62
CA ILE A 39 14.93 0.79 -7.37
C ILE A 39 14.16 -0.49 -7.70
N GLY A 40 13.10 -0.79 -6.97
CA GLY A 40 12.34 -2.03 -7.14
C GLY A 40 11.06 -2.04 -6.33
N THR A 41 10.54 -3.24 -6.08
CA THR A 41 9.33 -3.47 -5.29
C THR A 41 9.57 -4.55 -4.23
N ASN A 42 8.60 -4.69 -3.30
CA ASN A 42 8.46 -5.90 -2.50
C ASN A 42 7.97 -7.08 -3.37
N PRO A 43 7.94 -8.33 -2.85
CA PRO A 43 7.57 -9.51 -3.64
C PRO A 43 6.20 -9.45 -4.31
N CYS A 44 5.19 -8.88 -3.66
CA CYS A 44 3.84 -8.74 -4.22
C CYS A 44 3.67 -7.51 -5.14
N ALA A 45 4.73 -6.73 -5.36
CA ALA A 45 4.82 -5.57 -6.25
C ALA A 45 3.90 -4.38 -5.89
N GLU A 46 3.23 -4.39 -4.74
CA GLU A 46 2.35 -3.30 -4.32
C GLU A 46 3.08 -2.10 -3.70
N ILE A 47 4.33 -2.28 -3.28
CA ILE A 47 5.14 -1.22 -2.66
C ILE A 47 6.41 -1.00 -3.47
N THR A 48 6.64 0.22 -3.93
CA THR A 48 7.93 0.61 -4.51
C THR A 48 8.94 0.88 -3.39
N LEU A 49 10.14 0.32 -3.52
CA LEU A 49 11.17 0.36 -2.48
C LEU A 49 12.49 0.94 -2.98
N ARG A 50 13.21 1.56 -2.05
CA ARG A 50 14.65 1.83 -2.16
C ARG A 50 15.45 0.61 -1.69
N SER A 51 16.77 0.61 -1.91
CA SER A 51 17.63 -0.41 -1.32
C SER A 51 17.55 -0.38 0.20
N ALA A 52 17.46 -1.54 0.83
CA ALA A 52 17.24 -1.66 2.27
C ALA A 52 16.02 -0.86 2.76
N GLY A 53 14.93 -0.90 1.99
CA GLY A 53 13.65 -0.27 2.33
C GLY A 53 12.68 -1.27 2.93
N LEU A 54 11.88 -0.79 3.87
CA LEU A 54 10.77 -1.50 4.51
C LEU A 54 9.47 -0.72 4.34
N CYS A 55 8.35 -1.42 4.43
CA CYS A 55 7.05 -0.77 4.57
C CYS A 55 6.26 -1.41 5.71
N ASN A 56 5.35 -0.63 6.29
CA ASN A 56 4.47 -1.04 7.37
C ASN A 56 3.06 -1.21 6.79
N LEU A 57 2.60 -2.46 6.76
CA LEU A 57 1.32 -2.80 6.14
C LEU A 57 0.20 -2.85 7.19
N SER A 58 -0.91 -2.25 6.84
CA SER A 58 -2.19 -2.41 7.53
C SER A 58 -3.29 -2.65 6.50
N GLU A 59 -4.38 -3.28 6.91
CA GLU A 59 -5.43 -3.69 5.98
C GLU A 59 -6.81 -3.28 6.49
N VAL A 60 -7.55 -2.61 5.63
CA VAL A 60 -8.95 -2.21 5.84
C VAL A 60 -9.84 -3.23 5.16
N VAL A 61 -10.70 -3.88 5.94
CA VAL A 61 -11.71 -4.80 5.40
C VAL A 61 -12.96 -4.02 5.02
N ILE A 62 -13.25 -4.04 3.71
CA ILE A 62 -14.46 -3.44 3.12
C ILE A 62 -15.59 -4.44 3.21
N ARG A 63 -16.79 -3.97 3.59
CA ARG A 63 -18.03 -4.73 3.58
C ARG A 63 -19.02 -4.12 2.61
N ALA A 64 -19.90 -4.93 2.05
CA ALA A 64 -20.87 -4.52 1.02
C ALA A 64 -21.68 -3.27 1.40
N GLY A 65 -22.06 -3.13 2.65
CA GLY A 65 -22.85 -2.01 3.15
C GLY A 65 -22.06 -0.85 3.77
N ASP A 66 -20.74 -0.80 3.62
CA ASP A 66 -19.95 0.29 4.18
C ASP A 66 -20.25 1.61 3.45
N THR A 67 -20.51 2.68 4.20
CA THR A 67 -20.56 4.04 3.66
C THR A 67 -19.16 4.62 3.52
N LEU A 68 -19.01 5.71 2.75
CA LEU A 68 -17.74 6.42 2.64
C LEU A 68 -17.21 6.86 4.01
N GLU A 69 -18.08 7.34 4.91
CA GLU A 69 -17.72 7.76 6.26
C GLU A 69 -17.21 6.57 7.08
N ALA A 70 -17.88 5.42 7.01
CA ALA A 70 -17.43 4.20 7.69
C ALA A 70 -16.07 3.74 7.17
N LEU A 71 -15.85 3.81 5.85
CA LEU A 71 -14.56 3.47 5.24
C LEU A 71 -13.46 4.46 5.64
N LYS A 72 -13.76 5.76 5.70
CA LYS A 72 -12.81 6.78 6.17
C LYS A 72 -12.39 6.52 7.61
N GLU A 73 -13.33 6.15 8.50
CA GLU A 73 -12.98 5.80 9.89
C GLU A 73 -12.10 4.54 9.98
N LYS A 74 -12.37 3.51 9.20
CA LYS A 74 -11.51 2.33 9.09
C LYS A 74 -10.11 2.69 8.59
N VAL A 75 -10.02 3.53 7.54
CA VAL A 75 -8.76 4.04 6.99
C VAL A 75 -8.01 4.88 8.02
N ARG A 76 -8.71 5.69 8.82
CA ARG A 76 -8.12 6.46 9.92
C ARG A 76 -7.42 5.54 10.91
N ILE A 77 -8.12 4.53 11.40
CA ILE A 77 -7.57 3.58 12.37
C ILE A 77 -6.36 2.83 11.78
N ALA A 78 -6.49 2.32 10.56
CA ALA A 78 -5.41 1.60 9.88
C ALA A 78 -4.17 2.49 9.66
N THR A 79 -4.37 3.78 9.34
CA THR A 79 -3.29 4.74 9.18
C THR A 79 -2.59 5.05 10.50
N ILE A 80 -3.35 5.19 11.59
CA ILE A 80 -2.79 5.39 12.94
C ILE A 80 -1.93 4.18 13.32
N ILE A 81 -2.47 2.97 13.19
CA ILE A 81 -1.73 1.73 13.49
C ILE A 81 -0.45 1.65 12.67
N GLY A 82 -0.53 1.92 11.36
CA GLY A 82 0.64 1.93 10.48
C GLY A 82 1.68 2.97 10.89
N THR A 83 1.25 4.16 11.30
CA THR A 83 2.13 5.23 11.78
C THR A 83 2.87 4.81 13.05
N TYR A 84 2.17 4.21 14.03
CA TYR A 84 2.82 3.64 15.21
C TYR A 84 3.78 2.51 14.84
N GLN A 85 3.37 1.60 13.97
CA GLN A 85 4.22 0.50 13.50
C GLN A 85 5.53 1.02 12.89
N SER A 86 5.49 2.14 12.19
CA SER A 86 6.67 2.75 11.56
C SER A 86 7.72 3.23 12.58
N MET A 87 7.37 3.36 13.85
CA MET A 87 8.30 3.71 14.93
C MET A 87 9.14 2.53 15.42
N LEU A 88 8.74 1.30 15.09
CA LEU A 88 9.45 0.09 15.50
C LEU A 88 10.71 -0.08 14.65
N THR A 89 11.78 0.62 15.01
CA THR A 89 13.03 0.70 14.25
C THR A 89 14.24 0.08 14.98
N ASP A 90 14.00 -0.71 16.03
CA ASP A 90 15.07 -1.48 16.71
C ASP A 90 15.41 -2.76 15.93
N TYR A 91 16.21 -2.62 14.90
CA TYR A 91 16.63 -3.71 14.02
C TYR A 91 17.98 -4.28 14.43
N ARG A 92 17.97 -5.25 15.34
CA ARG A 92 19.18 -5.78 16.00
C ARG A 92 20.12 -6.58 15.10
N TYR A 93 19.58 -7.21 14.04
CA TYR A 93 20.30 -8.20 13.25
C TYR A 93 20.54 -7.79 11.80
N VAL A 94 20.20 -6.56 11.41
CA VAL A 94 20.40 -6.03 10.07
C VAL A 94 21.30 -4.79 10.11
N ARG A 95 21.82 -4.41 8.94
CA ARG A 95 22.70 -3.24 8.83
C ARG A 95 21.96 -1.96 9.20
N ALA A 96 22.66 -1.01 9.82
CA ALA A 96 22.09 0.28 10.27
C ALA A 96 21.32 1.05 9.19
N ILE A 97 21.69 0.86 7.91
CA ILE A 97 21.00 1.51 6.78
C ILE A 97 19.49 1.20 6.72
N TRP A 98 19.05 0.03 7.19
CA TRP A 98 17.62 -0.31 7.26
C TRP A 98 16.86 0.61 8.22
N LYS A 99 17.44 0.85 9.39
CA LYS A 99 16.87 1.79 10.37
C LYS A 99 16.83 3.20 9.81
N GLN A 100 17.95 3.68 9.28
CA GLN A 100 18.04 5.02 8.70
C GLN A 100 17.00 5.24 7.61
N ASN A 101 16.87 4.28 6.68
CA ASN A 101 15.91 4.35 5.59
C ASN A 101 14.47 4.33 6.07
N GLN A 102 14.16 3.50 7.07
CA GLN A 102 12.84 3.44 7.66
C GLN A 102 12.47 4.74 8.38
N GLU A 103 13.38 5.31 9.15
CA GLU A 103 13.17 6.57 9.86
C GLU A 103 13.03 7.76 8.91
N GLU A 104 13.72 7.73 7.78
CA GLU A 104 13.61 8.76 6.75
C GLU A 104 12.28 8.69 6.00
N GLU A 105 11.89 7.52 5.49
CA GLU A 105 10.73 7.37 4.60
C GLU A 105 9.43 7.03 5.33
N ARG A 106 9.48 6.33 6.48
CA ARG A 106 8.31 5.90 7.25
C ARG A 106 7.22 5.29 6.38
N LEU A 107 7.59 4.44 5.40
CA LEU A 107 6.64 3.90 4.41
C LEU A 107 5.49 3.16 5.07
N LEU A 108 4.27 3.55 4.73
CA LEU A 108 3.06 2.82 5.06
C LEU A 108 2.49 2.14 3.81
N GLY A 109 1.72 1.11 4.04
CA GLY A 109 0.90 0.45 3.04
C GLY A 109 -0.49 0.20 3.64
N VAL A 110 -1.28 1.25 3.79
CA VAL A 110 -2.70 1.14 4.15
C VAL A 110 -3.42 0.58 2.93
N SER A 111 -3.83 -0.67 3.02
CA SER A 111 -4.44 -1.43 1.94
C SER A 111 -5.92 -1.62 2.14
N LEU A 112 -6.65 -1.81 1.05
CA LEU A 112 -8.06 -2.16 1.05
C LEU A 112 -8.22 -3.61 0.59
N THR A 113 -9.05 -4.40 1.28
CA THR A 113 -9.47 -5.74 0.84
C THR A 113 -10.98 -5.84 0.86
N GLY A 114 -11.56 -6.68 -0.01
CA GLY A 114 -13.00 -6.73 -0.22
C GLY A 114 -13.53 -5.66 -1.18
N ILE A 115 -12.68 -5.05 -1.99
CA ILE A 115 -13.09 -4.01 -2.97
C ILE A 115 -14.20 -4.54 -3.88
N MET A 116 -14.06 -5.78 -4.36
CA MET A 116 -15.03 -6.41 -5.27
C MET A 116 -16.30 -6.91 -4.58
N ASP A 117 -16.36 -6.88 -3.25
CA ASP A 117 -17.58 -7.18 -2.49
C ASP A 117 -18.47 -5.93 -2.29
N HIS A 118 -17.97 -4.74 -2.64
CA HIS A 118 -18.66 -3.47 -2.39
C HIS A 118 -19.37 -2.93 -3.63
N GLU A 119 -20.59 -2.46 -3.48
CA GLU A 119 -21.42 -2.01 -4.60
C GLU A 119 -20.81 -0.85 -5.40
N VAL A 120 -20.25 0.15 -4.72
CA VAL A 120 -19.63 1.32 -5.39
C VAL A 120 -18.22 1.01 -5.85
N LEU A 121 -17.36 0.49 -4.96
CA LEU A 121 -15.92 0.35 -5.23
C LEU A 121 -15.59 -0.76 -6.25
N SER A 122 -16.50 -1.74 -6.46
CA SER A 122 -16.35 -2.76 -7.50
C SER A 122 -16.59 -2.22 -8.91
N GLN A 123 -17.15 -1.02 -9.03
CA GLN A 123 -17.49 -0.41 -10.31
C GLN A 123 -16.37 0.48 -10.84
N THR A 124 -16.22 0.52 -12.17
CA THR A 124 -15.40 1.51 -12.85
C THR A 124 -16.23 2.80 -13.03
N SER A 125 -16.40 3.56 -11.96
CA SER A 125 -17.22 4.76 -11.93
C SER A 125 -16.46 5.98 -11.42
N GLU A 126 -16.97 7.17 -11.72
CA GLU A 126 -16.44 8.42 -11.17
C GLU A 126 -16.61 8.47 -9.65
N GLU A 127 -17.74 7.95 -9.15
CA GLU A 127 -18.02 7.85 -7.71
C GLU A 127 -16.96 7.01 -6.99
N ALA A 128 -16.67 5.80 -7.47
CA ALA A 128 -15.61 4.95 -6.91
C ALA A 128 -14.24 5.65 -6.93
N SER A 129 -13.92 6.33 -8.04
CA SER A 129 -12.69 7.11 -8.15
C SER A 129 -12.61 8.23 -7.12
N ASN A 130 -13.71 8.93 -6.87
CA ASN A 130 -13.77 10.00 -5.88
C ASN A 130 -13.66 9.47 -4.45
N TRP A 131 -14.34 8.38 -4.11
CA TRP A 131 -14.19 7.72 -2.81
C TRP A 131 -12.73 7.32 -2.52
N LEU A 132 -12.06 6.71 -3.50
CA LEU A 132 -10.65 6.35 -3.36
C LEU A 132 -9.73 7.58 -3.18
N LYS A 133 -10.00 8.68 -3.90
CA LYS A 133 -9.24 9.93 -3.75
C LYS A 133 -9.45 10.55 -2.38
N GLU A 134 -10.70 10.59 -1.89
CA GLU A 134 -11.02 11.11 -0.57
C GLU A 134 -10.38 10.30 0.55
N MET A 135 -10.51 8.97 0.50
CA MET A 135 -9.86 8.09 1.48
C MET A 135 -8.34 8.26 1.50
N LYS A 136 -7.71 8.41 0.32
CA LYS A 136 -6.28 8.67 0.21
C LYS A 136 -5.90 10.03 0.80
N ALA A 137 -6.63 11.09 0.47
CA ALA A 137 -6.37 12.42 1.03
C ALA A 137 -6.49 12.41 2.55
N TYR A 138 -7.54 11.77 3.06
CA TYR A 138 -7.76 11.64 4.49
C TYR A 138 -6.66 10.82 5.20
N ALA A 139 -6.20 9.72 4.60
CA ALA A 139 -5.06 8.97 5.14
C ALA A 139 -3.78 9.82 5.24
N ILE A 140 -3.55 10.72 4.27
CA ILE A 140 -2.41 11.65 4.31
C ILE A 140 -2.54 12.63 5.48
N GLU A 141 -3.71 13.19 5.69
CA GLU A 141 -3.99 14.12 6.80
C GLU A 141 -3.80 13.43 8.16
N VAL A 142 -4.37 12.24 8.33
CA VAL A 142 -4.23 11.43 9.54
C VAL A 142 -2.76 11.08 9.82
N ASN A 143 -2.02 10.67 8.81
CA ASN A 143 -0.59 10.37 9.00
C ASN A 143 0.19 11.62 9.39
N LYS A 144 -0.10 12.77 8.77
CA LYS A 144 0.52 14.05 9.15
C LYS A 144 0.25 14.38 10.61
N GLU A 145 -1.01 14.37 11.04
CA GLU A 145 -1.41 14.67 12.41
C GLU A 145 -0.67 13.77 13.42
N TRP A 146 -0.67 12.45 13.16
CA TRP A 146 -0.06 11.51 14.09
C TRP A 146 1.46 11.51 14.04
N ALA A 147 2.08 11.76 12.88
CA ALA A 147 3.52 11.95 12.79
C ALA A 147 3.97 13.17 13.60
N ASP A 148 3.23 14.28 13.50
CA ASP A 148 3.50 15.51 14.27
C ASP A 148 3.35 15.25 15.79
N ARG A 149 2.29 14.54 16.22
CA ARG A 149 2.09 14.16 17.63
C ARG A 149 3.20 13.27 18.19
N LEU A 150 3.73 12.39 17.35
CA LEU A 150 4.77 11.42 17.73
C LEU A 150 6.20 11.96 17.55
N GLY A 151 6.35 13.16 16.98
CA GLY A 151 7.66 13.77 16.73
C GLY A 151 8.50 13.00 15.70
N ILE A 152 7.85 12.40 14.69
CA ILE A 152 8.52 11.61 13.63
C ILE A 152 8.26 12.21 12.25
N ASN A 153 9.05 11.79 11.26
CA ASN A 153 8.81 12.18 9.87
C ASN A 153 7.45 11.66 9.38
N GLN A 154 6.76 12.46 8.58
CA GLN A 154 5.59 12.01 7.84
C GLN A 154 5.98 10.95 6.82
N SER A 155 5.08 9.99 6.58
CA SER A 155 5.31 8.92 5.62
C SER A 155 5.31 9.45 4.18
N VAL A 156 6.32 9.11 3.41
CA VAL A 156 6.46 9.57 2.02
C VAL A 156 5.50 8.84 1.06
N ALA A 157 5.00 7.66 1.45
CA ALA A 157 3.90 6.95 0.78
C ALA A 157 3.04 6.26 1.85
N ILE A 158 1.72 6.18 1.64
CA ILE A 158 0.78 5.76 2.69
C ILE A 158 -0.16 4.68 2.21
N THR A 159 -0.77 4.83 1.03
CA THR A 159 -1.81 3.94 0.54
C THR A 159 -1.30 2.97 -0.51
N THR A 160 -1.84 1.76 -0.51
CA THR A 160 -1.54 0.73 -1.50
C THR A 160 -2.76 -0.17 -1.72
N VAL A 161 -2.66 -1.11 -2.66
CA VAL A 161 -3.60 -2.24 -2.78
C VAL A 161 -2.78 -3.51 -2.80
N LYS A 162 -2.78 -4.23 -1.69
CA LYS A 162 -2.07 -5.49 -1.54
C LYS A 162 -2.97 -6.67 -1.88
N PRO A 163 -2.46 -7.71 -2.53
CA PRO A 163 -3.12 -9.03 -2.51
C PRO A 163 -3.19 -9.53 -1.07
N SER A 164 -4.40 -9.67 -0.53
CA SER A 164 -4.59 -9.93 0.90
C SER A 164 -4.22 -11.38 1.30
N GLY A 165 -4.42 -12.33 0.43
CA GLY A 165 -4.11 -13.74 0.70
C GLY A 165 -4.86 -14.29 1.91
N THR A 166 -4.14 -14.72 2.95
CA THR A 166 -4.71 -15.38 4.13
C THR A 166 -5.68 -14.49 4.93
N VAL A 167 -5.40 -13.20 5.07
CA VAL A 167 -6.26 -12.27 5.84
C VAL A 167 -7.65 -12.19 5.22
N SER A 168 -7.77 -12.08 3.90
CA SER A 168 -9.07 -12.05 3.23
C SER A 168 -9.90 -13.31 3.50
N GLN A 169 -9.27 -14.47 3.60
CA GLN A 169 -9.95 -15.72 3.94
C GLN A 169 -10.42 -15.73 5.40
N LEU A 170 -9.58 -15.25 6.32
CA LEU A 170 -9.92 -15.17 7.73
C LEU A 170 -11.14 -14.28 8.00
N VAL A 171 -11.26 -13.20 7.24
CA VAL A 171 -12.34 -12.20 7.42
C VAL A 171 -13.48 -12.38 6.42
N ASP A 172 -13.49 -13.45 5.64
CA ASP A 172 -14.47 -13.71 4.59
C ASP A 172 -14.71 -12.50 3.68
N SER A 173 -13.69 -12.14 2.92
CA SER A 173 -13.75 -11.05 1.93
C SER A 173 -13.03 -11.42 0.63
N ALA A 174 -13.36 -10.73 -0.45
CA ALA A 174 -12.55 -10.77 -1.67
C ALA A 174 -11.14 -10.23 -1.38
N SER A 175 -10.12 -10.82 -2.01
CA SER A 175 -8.70 -10.48 -1.75
C SER A 175 -8.28 -9.23 -2.52
N GLY A 176 -8.02 -8.12 -1.82
CA GLY A 176 -7.60 -6.87 -2.44
C GLY A 176 -8.58 -6.41 -3.51
N ILE A 177 -8.12 -6.33 -4.76
CA ILE A 177 -8.93 -5.97 -5.94
C ILE A 177 -9.48 -7.19 -6.70
N HIS A 178 -9.19 -8.40 -6.24
CA HIS A 178 -9.63 -9.61 -6.94
C HIS A 178 -11.09 -9.92 -6.64
N PRO A 179 -11.84 -10.49 -7.60
CA PRO A 179 -13.17 -11.04 -7.33
C PRO A 179 -13.07 -12.33 -6.50
N ARG A 180 -14.18 -12.74 -5.92
CA ARG A 180 -14.28 -14.08 -5.33
C ARG A 180 -14.27 -15.14 -6.43
N TYR A 181 -13.59 -16.24 -6.19
CA TYR A 181 -13.50 -17.35 -7.16
C TYR A 181 -14.68 -18.30 -7.07
N SER A 182 -15.34 -18.35 -5.92
CA SER A 182 -16.52 -19.16 -5.73
C SER A 182 -17.49 -18.49 -4.74
N LYS A 183 -18.75 -18.94 -4.81
CA LYS A 183 -19.80 -18.50 -3.87
C LYS A 183 -19.60 -19.19 -2.53
#